data_1b067550d1104a95213f3ee00a924c1b
#
_entry.id   1b067550d1104a95213f3ee00a924c1b
#
_cell.length_a   1.000
_cell.length_b   1.000
_cell.length_c   1.000
_cell.angle_alpha   90.00
_cell.angle_beta   90.00
_cell.angle_gamma   90.00
#
_symmetry.space_group_name_H-M   'P 1'
#
loop_
_entity.id
_entity.type
_entity.pdbx_description
1 polymer ?
#
loop_
_entity_poly.entity_id
_entity_poly.type
_entity_poly.pdbx_seq_one_letter_code
_entity_poly.pdbx_strand_id
1 'polypeptide(L)'
;MVKALQYKTFGKPDVLQLVDLPLVHPKANEVSIKVSHVGLNPMDWAIMGNPEVAPNFGVKLPQTFAYDFAGIIDEIGPEVTDFKVGDHVFGTTMRGAATEQLIFSTKERGLFHKPSFV
;
A
#
# COMPACT_ATOMS: atom_id res chain seq x y z
N MET A 1 -15.61 -1.34 6.43
CA MET A 1 -14.39 -0.72 6.95
C MET A 1 -13.22 -1.66 6.75
N VAL A 2 -12.08 -1.12 6.43
CA VAL A 2 -10.84 -1.89 6.27
C VAL A 2 -9.84 -1.45 7.33
N LYS A 3 -8.96 -2.36 7.73
CA LYS A 3 -7.96 -2.08 8.76
C LYS A 3 -6.63 -1.73 8.11
N ALA A 4 -5.93 -0.78 8.73
CA ALA A 4 -4.60 -0.37 8.32
C ALA A 4 -3.73 -0.11 9.53
N LEU A 5 -2.43 -0.32 9.37
CA LEU A 5 -1.44 -0.02 10.39
C LEU A 5 -0.80 1.32 10.06
N GLN A 6 -1.05 2.32 10.90
CA GLN A 6 -0.63 3.70 10.64
C GLN A 6 0.14 4.29 11.81
N TYR A 7 0.91 5.33 11.53
CA TYR A 7 1.49 6.18 12.55
C TYR A 7 1.10 7.63 12.31
N LYS A 8 0.73 8.30 13.40
CA LYS A 8 0.31 9.71 13.40
C LYS A 8 1.43 10.64 13.85
N THR A 9 2.47 10.07 14.41
CA THR A 9 3.68 10.77 14.83
C THR A 9 4.89 9.94 14.40
N PHE A 10 6.02 10.59 14.18
CA PHE A 10 7.27 9.89 13.95
C PHE A 10 7.78 9.29 15.27
N GLY A 11 8.46 8.17 15.19
CA GLY A 11 9.02 7.53 16.37
C GLY A 11 9.40 6.08 16.15
N LYS A 12 9.49 5.36 17.26
CA LYS A 12 9.78 3.92 17.29
C LYS A 12 8.52 3.13 17.00
N PRO A 13 8.61 1.80 16.84
CA PRO A 13 7.44 0.97 16.52
C PRO A 13 6.23 1.13 17.45
N ASP A 14 6.41 1.63 18.67
CA ASP A 14 5.31 1.87 19.60
C ASP A 14 4.33 2.96 19.13
N VAL A 15 4.70 3.76 18.13
CA VAL A 15 3.78 4.76 17.55
C VAL A 15 2.81 4.15 16.54
N LEU A 16 2.99 2.90 16.13
CA LEU A 16 2.09 2.22 15.20
C LEU A 16 0.74 1.93 15.86
N GLN A 17 -0.33 2.21 15.12
CA GLN A 17 -1.70 2.00 15.58
C GLN A 17 -2.50 1.29 14.50
N LEU A 18 -3.31 0.33 14.92
CA LEU A 18 -4.29 -0.30 14.04
C LEU A 18 -5.52 0.61 13.97
N VAL A 19 -5.88 1.04 12.78
CA VAL A 19 -7.00 1.95 12.56
C VAL A 19 -8.00 1.37 11.58
N ASP A 20 -9.24 1.84 11.66
CA ASP A 20 -10.28 1.50 10.69
C ASP A 20 -10.41 2.63 9.69
N LEU A 21 -10.42 2.27 8.40
CA LEU A 21 -10.58 3.22 7.31
C LEU A 21 -11.82 2.86 6.49
N PRO A 22 -12.45 3.84 5.82
CA PRO A 22 -13.57 3.53 4.93
C PRO A 22 -13.11 2.71 3.73
N LEU A 23 -13.97 1.80 3.28
CA LEU A 23 -13.76 1.10 2.03
C LEU A 23 -13.88 2.10 0.88
N VAL A 24 -12.95 2.04 -0.07
CA VAL A 24 -12.89 2.97 -1.20
C VAL A 24 -12.99 2.18 -2.50
N HIS A 25 -13.66 2.74 -3.50
CA HIS A 25 -13.73 2.15 -4.83
C HIS A 25 -12.70 2.79 -5.75
N PRO A 26 -12.03 2.00 -6.61
CA PRO A 26 -11.03 2.55 -7.53
C PRO A 26 -11.69 3.42 -8.59
N LYS A 27 -11.03 4.53 -8.93
CA LYS A 27 -11.44 5.45 -10.00
C LYS A 27 -10.72 5.07 -11.29
N ALA A 28 -11.12 5.64 -12.38
CA ALA A 28 -10.53 5.58 -13.73
C ALA A 28 -9.41 4.51 -13.92
N ASN A 29 -8.16 4.89 -13.64
CA ASN A 29 -6.98 4.05 -13.86
C ASN A 29 -6.48 3.35 -12.59
N GLU A 30 -7.33 3.26 -11.57
CA GLU A 30 -6.95 2.67 -10.30
C GLU A 30 -7.44 1.24 -10.17
N VAL A 31 -6.71 0.46 -9.40
CA VAL A 31 -7.12 -0.89 -9.00
C VAL A 31 -7.23 -0.94 -7.48
N SER A 32 -8.14 -1.77 -6.99
CA SER A 32 -8.24 -2.09 -5.57
C SER A 32 -7.60 -3.45 -5.35
N ILE A 33 -6.68 -3.51 -4.41
CA ILE A 33 -5.94 -4.73 -4.10
C ILE A 33 -6.27 -5.16 -2.67
N LYS A 34 -6.71 -6.40 -2.54
CA LYS A 34 -6.82 -7.04 -1.23
C LYS A 34 -5.45 -7.56 -0.86
N VAL A 35 -4.78 -6.87 0.05
CA VAL A 35 -3.40 -7.19 0.44
C VAL A 35 -3.40 -8.45 1.29
N SER A 36 -2.60 -9.43 0.88
CA SER A 36 -2.42 -10.68 1.61
C SER A 36 -1.11 -10.74 2.38
N HIS A 37 -0.08 -10.07 1.89
CA HIS A 37 1.25 -10.08 2.49
C HIS A 37 1.88 -8.70 2.39
N VAL A 38 2.63 -8.34 3.42
CA VAL A 38 3.39 -7.10 3.49
C VAL A 38 4.84 -7.46 3.76
N GLY A 39 5.75 -6.96 2.93
CA GLY A 39 7.18 -7.14 3.15
C GLY A 39 7.72 -6.05 4.06
N LEU A 40 8.47 -6.42 5.08
CA LEU A 40 9.08 -5.48 6.00
C LEU A 40 10.57 -5.33 5.70
N ASN A 41 11.03 -4.09 5.68
CA ASN A 41 12.41 -3.73 5.41
C ASN A 41 12.89 -2.72 6.45
N PRO A 42 14.22 -2.66 6.72
CA PRO A 42 14.76 -1.64 7.63
C PRO A 42 14.36 -0.21 7.27
N MET A 43 14.15 0.07 5.99
CA MET A 43 13.69 1.37 5.51
C MET A 43 12.35 1.77 6.14
N ASP A 44 11.46 0.82 6.42
CA ASP A 44 10.12 1.10 6.91
C ASP A 44 10.15 1.84 8.25
N TRP A 45 10.94 1.36 9.20
CA TRP A 45 11.05 2.02 10.49
C TRP A 45 12.13 3.08 10.54
N ALA A 46 13.10 3.05 9.63
CA ALA A 46 14.05 4.15 9.49
C ALA A 46 13.35 5.45 9.06
N ILE A 47 12.42 5.35 8.11
CA ILE A 47 11.61 6.50 7.67
C ILE A 47 10.67 6.95 8.80
N MET A 48 9.98 6.02 9.43
CA MET A 48 9.06 6.31 10.54
C MET A 48 9.78 6.99 11.71
N GLY A 49 11.02 6.64 11.95
CA GLY A 49 11.82 7.17 13.06
C GLY A 49 12.59 8.44 12.73
N ASN A 50 12.48 8.96 11.51
CA ASN A 50 13.30 10.09 11.10
C ASN A 50 12.47 11.20 10.42
N PRO A 51 11.99 12.17 11.22
CA PRO A 51 11.13 13.23 10.67
C PRO A 51 11.84 14.15 9.69
N GLU A 52 13.16 14.16 9.67
CA GLU A 52 13.92 15.01 8.73
C GLU A 52 13.98 14.38 7.34
N VAL A 53 13.99 13.05 7.27
CA VAL A 53 14.12 12.29 6.01
C VAL A 53 12.76 11.93 5.42
N ALA A 54 11.77 11.65 6.25
CA ALA A 54 10.48 11.15 5.82
C ALA A 54 9.82 11.99 4.71
N PRO A 55 9.81 13.33 4.76
CA PRO A 55 9.19 14.12 3.70
C PRO A 55 9.82 13.91 2.32
N ASN A 56 11.09 13.52 2.24
CA ASN A 56 11.77 13.23 0.97
C ASN A 56 11.20 11.99 0.29
N PHE A 57 10.50 11.14 1.04
CA PHE A 57 9.82 9.95 0.52
C PHE A 57 8.31 10.16 0.37
N GLY A 58 7.85 11.41 0.44
CA GLY A 58 6.44 11.74 0.27
C GLY A 58 5.56 11.41 1.46
N VAL A 59 6.14 11.17 2.63
CA VAL A 59 5.37 10.82 3.82
C VAL A 59 4.59 12.03 4.34
N LYS A 60 3.28 11.83 4.55
CA LYS A 60 2.38 12.79 5.18
C LYS A 60 1.62 12.06 6.27
N LEU A 61 1.64 12.60 7.47
CA LEU A 61 0.95 11.99 8.61
C LEU A 61 -0.57 12.22 8.54
N PRO A 62 -1.41 11.25 8.86
CA PRO A 62 -1.06 9.88 9.24
C PRO A 62 -0.58 9.07 8.03
N GLN A 63 0.42 8.23 8.24
CA GLN A 63 1.01 7.41 7.18
C GLN A 63 0.76 5.93 7.44
N THR A 64 0.36 5.19 6.42
CA THR A 64 0.28 3.74 6.47
C THR A 64 1.69 3.16 6.40
N PHE A 65 1.96 2.17 7.24
CA PHE A 65 3.29 1.59 7.40
C PHE A 65 3.64 0.65 6.25
N ALA A 66 4.94 0.44 6.02
CA ALA A 66 5.54 -0.46 5.03
C ALA A 66 5.26 -0.02 3.58
N TYR A 67 5.98 -0.62 2.64
CA TYR A 67 5.92 -0.21 1.24
C TYR A 67 5.79 -1.38 0.27
N ASP A 68 6.22 -2.58 0.65
CA ASP A 68 6.16 -3.76 -0.22
C ASP A 68 4.95 -4.61 0.11
N PHE A 69 4.26 -5.10 -0.94
CA PHE A 69 3.03 -5.86 -0.75
C PHE A 69 2.86 -6.94 -1.80
N ALA A 70 2.00 -7.90 -1.49
CA ALA A 70 1.43 -8.84 -2.43
C ALA A 70 -0.06 -9.01 -2.12
N GLY A 71 -0.86 -9.26 -3.13
CA GLY A 71 -2.29 -9.40 -2.95
C GLY A 71 -3.00 -9.80 -4.22
N ILE A 72 -4.32 -9.64 -4.18
CA ILE A 72 -5.21 -10.01 -5.28
C ILE A 72 -6.07 -8.80 -5.63
N ILE A 73 -6.19 -8.51 -6.91
CA ILE A 73 -7.07 -7.44 -7.40
C ILE A 73 -8.51 -7.86 -7.18
N ASP A 74 -9.27 -7.06 -6.44
CA ASP A 74 -10.68 -7.33 -6.17
C ASP A 74 -11.64 -6.35 -6.87
N GLU A 75 -11.12 -5.26 -7.40
CA GLU A 75 -11.90 -4.30 -8.19
C GLU A 75 -10.97 -3.50 -9.09
N ILE A 76 -11.46 -3.11 -10.28
CA ILE A 76 -10.69 -2.26 -11.19
C ILE A 76 -11.54 -1.06 -11.63
N GLY A 77 -10.87 0.06 -11.89
CA GLY A 77 -11.50 1.22 -12.49
C GLY A 77 -11.81 1.00 -13.98
N PRO A 78 -12.70 1.82 -14.56
CA PRO A 78 -13.20 1.58 -15.92
C PRO A 78 -12.16 1.73 -17.03
N GLU A 79 -11.04 2.39 -16.76
CA GLU A 79 -9.99 2.60 -17.77
C GLU A 79 -8.81 1.63 -17.62
N VAL A 80 -8.88 0.70 -16.69
CA VAL A 80 -7.82 -0.29 -16.47
C VAL A 80 -7.93 -1.39 -17.52
N THR A 81 -6.82 -1.64 -18.23
CA THR A 81 -6.77 -2.64 -19.31
C THR A 81 -5.77 -3.76 -19.03
N ASP A 82 -4.71 -3.48 -18.27
CA ASP A 82 -3.59 -4.42 -18.06
C ASP A 82 -3.81 -5.37 -16.87
N PHE A 83 -4.82 -5.11 -16.07
CA PHE A 83 -5.13 -5.88 -14.87
C PHE A 83 -6.61 -6.22 -14.85
N LYS A 84 -6.95 -7.33 -14.22
CA LYS A 84 -8.35 -7.76 -14.05
C LYS A 84 -8.56 -8.32 -12.65
N VAL A 85 -9.82 -8.35 -12.25
CA VAL A 85 -10.22 -8.94 -10.96
C VAL A 85 -9.77 -10.39 -10.88
N GLY A 86 -9.16 -10.74 -9.77
CA GLY A 86 -8.59 -12.08 -9.55
C GLY A 86 -7.11 -12.19 -9.83
N ASP A 87 -6.50 -11.19 -10.46
CA ASP A 87 -5.06 -11.22 -10.74
C ASP A 87 -4.25 -11.16 -9.44
N HIS A 88 -3.26 -12.03 -9.34
CA HIS A 88 -2.29 -11.99 -8.27
C HIS A 88 -1.19 -11.00 -8.62
N VAL A 89 -0.96 -10.05 -7.74
CA VAL A 89 -0.01 -8.95 -7.97
C VAL A 89 0.91 -8.74 -6.78
N PHE A 90 2.03 -8.10 -7.04
CA PHE A 90 2.94 -7.62 -6.00
C PHE A 90 3.52 -6.29 -6.42
N GLY A 91 4.09 -5.57 -5.48
CA GLY A 91 4.69 -4.29 -5.82
C GLY A 91 5.15 -3.49 -4.62
N THR A 92 5.44 -2.24 -4.92
CA THR A 92 5.91 -1.23 -3.96
C THR A 92 5.05 0.02 -4.09
N THR A 93 4.62 0.57 -2.97
CA THR A 93 3.85 1.81 -2.95
C THR A 93 4.34 2.72 -1.84
N MET A 94 4.54 4.00 -2.14
CA MET A 94 4.94 4.99 -1.13
C MET A 94 3.76 5.49 -0.31
N ARG A 95 2.53 5.09 -0.63
CA ARG A 95 1.34 5.40 0.16
C ARG A 95 1.22 4.57 1.42
N GLY A 96 1.96 3.47 1.48
CA GLY A 96 1.92 2.53 2.58
C GLY A 96 1.13 1.28 2.27
N ALA A 97 1.71 0.13 2.61
CA ALA A 97 1.22 -1.18 2.18
C ALA A 97 0.51 -1.97 3.27
N ALA A 98 0.71 -1.63 4.55
CA ALA A 98 0.13 -2.37 5.67
C ALA A 98 -1.33 -2.00 5.87
N THR A 99 -2.16 -2.39 4.93
CA THR A 99 -3.60 -2.13 4.90
C THR A 99 -4.31 -3.30 4.24
N GLU A 100 -5.55 -3.57 4.67
CA GLU A 100 -6.35 -4.63 4.04
C GLU A 100 -6.73 -4.29 2.60
N GLN A 101 -6.94 -3.00 2.32
CA GLN A 101 -7.24 -2.53 0.97
C GLN A 101 -6.21 -1.49 0.54
N LEU A 102 -5.63 -1.69 -0.63
CA LEU A 102 -4.69 -0.76 -1.24
C LEU A 102 -5.24 -0.29 -2.58
N ILE A 103 -5.35 1.02 -2.77
CA ILE A 103 -5.70 1.61 -4.05
C ILE A 103 -4.41 2.00 -4.76
N PHE A 104 -4.21 1.49 -5.96
CA PHE A 104 -3.00 1.70 -6.73
C PHE A 104 -3.34 2.24 -8.12
N SER A 105 -2.71 3.34 -8.53
CA SER A 105 -2.90 3.89 -9.87
C SER A 105 -2.02 3.11 -10.86
N THR A 106 -2.63 2.61 -11.93
CA THR A 106 -1.88 1.88 -12.97
C THR A 106 -0.94 2.80 -13.77
N LYS A 107 -1.08 4.12 -13.61
CA LYS A 107 -0.14 5.08 -14.17
C LYS A 107 1.15 5.17 -13.37
N GLU A 108 1.16 4.72 -12.14
CA GLU A 108 2.36 4.61 -11.33
C GLU A 108 3.10 3.32 -11.67
N ARG A 109 4.42 3.34 -11.47
CA ARG A 109 5.24 2.13 -11.61
C ARG A 109 5.27 1.39 -10.29
N GLY A 110 5.56 0.09 -10.35
CA GLY A 110 5.76 -0.70 -9.14
C GLY A 110 4.67 -1.71 -8.85
N LEU A 111 3.75 -1.94 -9.80
CA LEU A 111 2.75 -3.01 -9.71
C LEU A 111 3.03 -4.05 -10.79
N PHE A 112 3.17 -5.31 -10.38
CA PHE A 112 3.54 -6.40 -11.26
C PHE A 112 2.63 -7.61 -11.07
N HIS A 113 2.36 -8.32 -12.16
CA HIS A 113 1.70 -9.63 -12.08
C HIS A 113 2.64 -10.65 -11.44
N LYS A 114 2.09 -11.55 -10.65
CA LYS A 114 2.83 -12.67 -10.09
C LYS A 114 3.20 -13.62 -11.24
N PRO A 115 4.47 -14.04 -11.35
CA PRO A 115 4.88 -15.03 -12.36
C PRO A 115 4.12 -16.34 -12.18
N SER A 116 3.81 -17.01 -13.29
CA SER A 116 3.01 -18.26 -13.29
C SER A 116 3.72 -19.43 -12.59
N PHE A 117 5.03 -19.33 -12.41
CA PHE A 117 5.82 -20.39 -11.76
C PHE A 117 5.99 -20.20 -10.26
N VAL A 118 5.35 -19.21 -9.69
CA VAL A 118 5.46 -18.88 -8.24
C VAL A 118 4.20 -19.23 -7.49
#